data_8ccd4c216fc2e3b81514419fafc3e263
#
_entry.id   8ccd4c216fc2e3b81514419fafc3e263
#
_cell.length_a   1.000
_cell.length_b   1.000
_cell.length_c   1.000
_cell.angle_alpha   90.00
_cell.angle_beta   90.00
_cell.angle_gamma   90.00
#
_symmetry.space_group_name_H-M   'P 1'
#
loop_
_entity.id
_entity.type
_entity.pdbx_description
1 polymer ?
#
loop_
_entity_poly.entity_id
_entity_poly.type
_entity_poly.pdbx_seq_one_letter_code
_entity_poly.pdbx_strand_id
1 'polypeptide(L)'
;QEKYPYVIPASAESEIALVKAAEAGLISYTPGDSDFEILEKDKLSDNQLKALEYIKVNILEKYGGTGIQTALNEAIFGLLNMIVVYPVQDEHKYTDQKGNVLPDGILVPKGAVPKELAYLVHSDIGDNFMHAVDARKNMRIAADYELQDKDVISIVTRG
;
A
#
# COMPACT_ATOMS: atom_id res chain seq x y z
N GLN A 1 -12.21 25.60 -0.70
CA GLN A 1 -12.28 24.17 -0.34
C GLN A 1 -13.62 23.53 -0.74
N GLU A 2 -14.76 24.23 -0.62
CA GLU A 2 -16.07 23.64 -0.98
C GLU A 2 -16.26 23.34 -2.47
N LYS A 3 -15.51 24.01 -3.37
CA LYS A 3 -15.64 23.81 -4.82
C LYS A 3 -14.84 22.62 -5.36
N TYR A 4 -13.78 22.19 -4.65
CA TYR A 4 -12.89 21.11 -5.06
C TYR A 4 -12.45 20.31 -3.83
N PRO A 5 -13.29 19.37 -3.33
CA PRO A 5 -13.02 18.63 -2.09
C PRO A 5 -11.75 17.76 -2.15
N TYR A 6 -11.26 17.48 -3.35
CA TYR A 6 -10.09 16.62 -3.59
C TYR A 6 -8.84 17.38 -4.10
N VAL A 7 -8.71 18.66 -3.76
CA VAL A 7 -7.48 19.40 -4.06
C VAL A 7 -6.44 19.10 -3.01
N ILE A 8 -5.39 18.40 -3.41
CA ILE A 8 -4.27 18.00 -2.55
C ILE A 8 -3.02 18.68 -3.08
N PRO A 9 -2.34 19.55 -2.28
CA PRO A 9 -1.05 20.10 -2.66
C PRO A 9 -0.03 18.98 -2.72
N ALA A 10 0.73 18.89 -3.82
CA ALA A 10 1.72 17.85 -4.01
C ALA A 10 3.01 18.40 -4.64
N SER A 11 4.15 17.88 -4.19
CA SER A 11 5.47 18.19 -4.73
C SER A 11 6.17 16.91 -5.19
N ALA A 12 5.98 16.56 -6.47
CA ALA A 12 6.60 15.37 -7.06
C ALA A 12 8.12 15.47 -7.11
N GLU A 13 8.67 16.66 -7.31
CA GLU A 13 10.12 16.88 -7.32
C GLU A 13 10.74 16.59 -5.94
N SER A 14 10.10 17.05 -4.86
CA SER A 14 10.54 16.76 -3.49
C SER A 14 10.46 15.28 -3.17
N GLU A 15 9.37 14.60 -3.56
CA GLU A 15 9.22 13.15 -3.38
C GLU A 15 10.34 12.38 -4.07
N ILE A 16 10.61 12.68 -5.36
CA ILE A 16 11.66 12.03 -6.14
C ILE A 16 13.04 12.29 -5.51
N ALA A 17 13.30 13.50 -5.01
CA ALA A 17 14.56 13.83 -4.36
C ALA A 17 14.78 13.02 -3.08
N LEU A 18 13.75 12.90 -2.22
CA LEU A 18 13.80 12.10 -1.00
C LEU A 18 13.97 10.60 -1.28
N VAL A 19 13.18 10.05 -2.22
CA VAL A 19 13.28 8.64 -2.60
C VAL A 19 14.68 8.31 -3.13
N LYS A 20 15.23 9.12 -4.03
CA LYS A 20 16.60 8.91 -4.55
C LYS A 20 17.68 9.01 -3.47
N ALA A 21 17.52 9.93 -2.53
CA ALA A 21 18.46 10.06 -1.41
C ALA A 21 18.38 8.84 -0.47
N ALA A 22 17.18 8.29 -0.24
CA ALA A 22 16.97 7.08 0.54
C ALA A 22 17.53 5.83 -0.16
N GLU A 23 17.27 5.67 -1.46
CA GLU A 23 17.83 4.59 -2.29
C GLU A 23 19.37 4.60 -2.30
N ALA A 24 19.97 5.80 -2.25
CA ALA A 24 21.43 5.97 -2.12
C ALA A 24 21.95 5.74 -0.70
N GLY A 25 21.10 5.43 0.28
CA GLY A 25 21.47 5.23 1.68
C GLY A 25 21.94 6.51 2.40
N LEU A 26 21.63 7.69 1.88
CA LEU A 26 22.03 8.98 2.46
C LEU A 26 21.08 9.44 3.55
N ILE A 27 19.80 9.07 3.43
CA ILE A 27 18.73 9.37 4.39
C ILE A 27 17.89 8.12 4.66
N SER A 28 17.16 8.10 5.78
CA SER A 28 16.05 7.20 6.03
C SER A 28 14.75 7.94 5.75
N TYR A 29 13.99 7.50 4.75
CA TYR A 29 12.71 8.07 4.35
C TYR A 29 11.81 6.99 3.75
N THR A 30 10.55 6.98 4.14
CA THR A 30 9.51 6.16 3.51
C THR A 30 8.52 7.08 2.78
N PRO A 31 8.15 6.77 1.51
CA PRO A 31 7.16 7.57 0.80
C PRO A 31 5.87 7.79 1.60
N GLY A 32 5.53 9.07 1.81
CA GLY A 32 4.39 9.48 2.63
C GLY A 32 4.73 9.92 4.05
N ASP A 33 5.95 9.70 4.52
CA ASP A 33 6.38 10.21 5.81
C ASP A 33 6.43 11.75 5.84
N SER A 34 6.19 12.30 7.02
CA SER A 34 6.25 13.75 7.27
C SER A 34 7.63 14.25 7.64
N ASP A 35 8.62 13.38 7.75
CA ASP A 35 10.01 13.69 8.09
C ASP A 35 10.96 12.64 7.51
N PHE A 36 12.27 12.89 7.60
CA PHE A 36 13.34 11.97 7.25
C PHE A 36 14.53 12.16 8.20
N GLU A 37 15.38 11.13 8.30
CA GLU A 37 16.63 11.18 9.07
C GLU A 37 17.83 11.15 8.12
N ILE A 38 18.84 12.01 8.35
CA ILE A 38 20.10 12.00 7.60
C ILE A 38 21.02 10.93 8.20
N LEU A 39 21.37 9.91 7.41
CA LEU A 39 22.25 8.81 7.83
C LEU A 39 23.73 9.12 7.58
N GLU A 40 24.04 9.71 6.43
CA GLU A 40 25.40 9.87 5.91
C GLU A 40 25.69 11.34 5.54
N LYS A 41 25.74 12.20 6.58
CA LYS A 41 25.92 13.65 6.39
C LYS A 41 27.19 14.02 5.62
N ASP A 42 28.28 13.31 5.87
CA ASP A 42 29.60 13.59 5.27
C ASP A 42 29.65 13.22 3.77
N LYS A 43 28.71 12.44 3.27
CA LYS A 43 28.57 12.09 1.85
C LYS A 43 27.69 13.07 1.07
N LEU A 44 27.02 13.98 1.78
CA LEU A 44 26.14 14.99 1.17
C LEU A 44 26.95 16.28 0.90
N SER A 45 26.80 16.81 -0.31
CA SER A 45 27.32 18.15 -0.62
C SER A 45 26.50 19.24 0.08
N ASP A 46 27.07 20.43 0.22
CA ASP A 46 26.38 21.59 0.80
C ASP A 46 25.06 21.92 0.07
N ASN A 47 25.02 21.74 -1.25
CA ASN A 47 23.80 21.97 -2.04
C ASN A 47 22.73 20.92 -1.75
N GLN A 48 23.11 19.66 -1.57
CA GLN A 48 22.17 18.60 -1.18
C GLN A 48 21.62 18.81 0.23
N LEU A 49 22.47 19.20 1.19
CA LEU A 49 22.03 19.54 2.55
C LEU A 49 21.03 20.70 2.54
N LYS A 50 21.31 21.77 1.77
CA LYS A 50 20.39 22.91 1.63
C LYS A 50 19.06 22.49 0.97
N ALA A 51 19.11 21.61 -0.03
CA ALA A 51 17.89 21.10 -0.69
C ALA A 51 17.05 20.24 0.26
N LEU A 52 17.67 19.36 1.04
CA LEU A 52 16.98 18.55 2.04
C LEU A 52 16.36 19.44 3.14
N GLU A 53 17.08 20.42 3.64
CA GLU A 53 16.58 21.40 4.62
C GLU A 53 15.38 22.19 4.05
N TYR A 54 15.49 22.65 2.80
CA TYR A 54 14.36 23.32 2.13
C TYR A 54 13.12 22.43 2.05
N ILE A 55 13.28 21.16 1.66
CA ILE A 55 12.18 20.19 1.59
C ILE A 55 11.57 19.96 2.97
N LYS A 56 12.40 19.77 3.99
CA LYS A 56 11.95 19.58 5.37
C LYS A 56 11.05 20.72 5.83
N VAL A 57 11.57 21.95 5.80
CA VAL A 57 10.88 23.13 6.36
C VAL A 57 9.70 23.58 5.50
N ASN A 58 9.87 23.64 4.17
CA ASN A 58 8.88 24.27 3.30
C ASN A 58 7.84 23.29 2.73
N ILE A 59 8.11 21.98 2.78
CA ILE A 59 7.21 20.97 2.25
C ILE A 59 6.71 20.06 3.38
N LEU A 60 7.60 19.29 4.02
CA LEU A 60 7.19 18.27 4.98
C LEU A 60 6.54 18.87 6.23
N GLU A 61 7.20 19.81 6.92
CA GLU A 61 6.65 20.46 8.12
C GLU A 61 5.39 21.29 7.82
N LYS A 62 5.37 21.95 6.65
CA LYS A 62 4.28 22.85 6.29
C LYS A 62 3.00 22.11 5.86
N TYR A 63 3.13 20.96 5.17
CA TYR A 63 2.00 20.23 4.57
C TYR A 63 1.81 18.83 5.14
N GLY A 64 2.68 18.37 6.04
CA GLY A 64 2.63 17.04 6.65
C GLY A 64 3.13 15.92 5.73
N GLY A 65 3.86 16.27 4.66
CA GLY A 65 4.40 15.35 3.67
C GLY A 65 4.47 15.98 2.29
N THR A 66 4.95 15.25 1.30
CA THR A 66 5.04 15.73 -0.10
C THR A 66 3.68 15.80 -0.80
N GLY A 67 2.64 15.20 -0.24
CA GLY A 67 1.28 15.13 -0.79
C GLY A 67 1.08 14.02 -1.83
N ILE A 68 2.12 13.39 -2.35
CA ILE A 68 2.01 12.35 -3.39
C ILE A 68 1.27 11.12 -2.87
N GLN A 69 1.69 10.57 -1.71
CA GLN A 69 1.02 9.41 -1.11
C GLN A 69 -0.42 9.72 -0.71
N THR A 70 -0.67 10.93 -0.20
CA THR A 70 -2.03 11.39 0.13
C THR A 70 -2.91 11.42 -1.11
N ALA A 71 -2.41 11.97 -2.24
CA ALA A 71 -3.15 12.02 -3.49
C ALA A 71 -3.49 10.63 -4.04
N LEU A 72 -2.54 9.69 -3.97
CA LEU A 72 -2.75 8.29 -4.36
C LEU A 72 -3.79 7.61 -3.46
N ASN A 73 -3.69 7.77 -2.15
CA ASN A 73 -4.63 7.20 -1.19
C ASN A 73 -6.05 7.72 -1.40
N GLU A 74 -6.22 9.04 -1.57
CA GLU A 74 -7.53 9.62 -1.85
C GLU A 74 -8.10 9.16 -3.19
N ALA A 75 -7.28 9.03 -4.22
CA ALA A 75 -7.74 8.50 -5.51
C ALA A 75 -8.21 7.05 -5.38
N ILE A 76 -7.43 6.18 -4.73
CA ILE A 76 -7.69 4.75 -4.65
C ILE A 76 -8.80 4.44 -3.64
N PHE A 77 -8.63 4.90 -2.39
CA PHE A 77 -9.53 4.54 -1.30
C PHE A 77 -10.74 5.48 -1.19
N GLY A 78 -10.56 6.77 -1.49
CA GLY A 78 -11.63 7.76 -1.44
C GLY A 78 -12.51 7.76 -2.68
N LEU A 79 -11.93 7.99 -3.87
CA LEU A 79 -12.71 8.14 -5.12
C LEU A 79 -13.09 6.82 -5.75
N LEU A 80 -12.15 5.88 -5.88
CA LEU A 80 -12.39 4.57 -6.49
C LEU A 80 -13.03 3.58 -5.52
N ASN A 81 -13.09 3.92 -4.23
CA ASN A 81 -13.69 3.10 -3.17
C ASN A 81 -13.14 1.67 -3.15
N MET A 82 -11.81 1.56 -3.31
CA MET A 82 -11.10 0.27 -3.26
C MET A 82 -10.72 -0.09 -1.82
N ILE A 83 -10.48 -1.37 -1.61
CA ILE A 83 -9.91 -1.93 -0.37
C ILE A 83 -8.72 -2.81 -0.71
N VAL A 84 -7.85 -3.06 0.27
CA VAL A 84 -6.72 -3.99 0.12
C VAL A 84 -7.07 -5.32 0.80
N VAL A 85 -6.84 -6.43 0.10
CA VAL A 85 -7.02 -7.78 0.62
C VAL A 85 -5.76 -8.59 0.39
N TYR A 86 -5.39 -9.45 1.33
CA TYR A 86 -4.17 -10.24 1.30
C TYR A 86 -4.49 -11.72 1.05
N PRO A 87 -4.37 -12.23 -0.20
CA PRO A 87 -4.49 -13.65 -0.46
C PRO A 87 -3.28 -14.41 0.08
N VAL A 88 -3.52 -15.52 0.78
CA VAL A 88 -2.50 -16.40 1.33
C VAL A 88 -2.80 -17.86 1.01
N GLN A 89 -1.78 -18.71 0.99
CA GLN A 89 -1.95 -20.14 0.83
C GLN A 89 -1.99 -20.88 2.17
N ASP A 90 -1.09 -20.52 3.08
CA ASP A 90 -1.09 -21.06 4.44
C ASP A 90 -1.84 -20.07 5.35
N GLU A 91 -3.04 -20.47 5.76
CA GLU A 91 -3.92 -19.66 6.62
C GLU A 91 -3.41 -19.49 8.04
N HIS A 92 -2.47 -20.35 8.49
CA HIS A 92 -1.91 -20.28 9.83
C HIS A 92 -0.65 -19.41 9.89
N LYS A 93 0.16 -19.44 8.81
CA LYS A 93 1.41 -18.67 8.72
C LYS A 93 1.26 -17.39 7.92
N TYR A 94 0.11 -17.20 7.24
CA TYR A 94 -0.15 -16.08 6.32
C TYR A 94 0.88 -15.97 5.20
N THR A 95 1.29 -17.12 4.65
CA THR A 95 2.37 -17.18 3.65
C THR A 95 1.88 -17.66 2.28
N ASP A 96 2.70 -17.37 1.27
CA ASP A 96 2.64 -18.01 -0.04
C ASP A 96 3.37 -19.39 -0.01
N GLN A 97 3.48 -20.05 -1.19
CA GLN A 97 4.21 -21.32 -1.35
C GLN A 97 5.70 -21.19 -1.02
N LYS A 98 6.28 -20.00 -1.15
CA LYS A 98 7.70 -19.75 -0.91
C LYS A 98 8.00 -19.38 0.54
N GLY A 99 6.97 -19.26 1.38
CA GLY A 99 7.08 -18.86 2.78
C GLY A 99 7.17 -17.34 3.01
N ASN A 100 6.88 -16.52 2.00
CA ASN A 100 6.80 -15.07 2.17
C ASN A 100 5.53 -14.72 2.92
N VAL A 101 5.64 -13.95 3.99
CA VAL A 101 4.51 -13.53 4.82
C VAL A 101 3.79 -12.36 4.15
N LEU A 102 2.47 -12.47 3.98
CA LEU A 102 1.61 -11.47 3.31
C LEU A 102 2.27 -10.91 2.03
N PRO A 103 2.61 -11.78 1.06
CA PRO A 103 3.49 -11.42 -0.05
C PRO A 103 2.91 -10.35 -0.95
N ASP A 104 1.58 -10.35 -1.13
CA ASP A 104 0.87 -9.47 -2.06
C ASP A 104 -0.37 -8.87 -1.41
N GLY A 105 -0.55 -7.55 -1.56
CA GLY A 105 -1.80 -6.86 -1.30
C GLY A 105 -2.53 -6.62 -2.62
N ILE A 106 -3.75 -7.13 -2.76
CA ILE A 106 -4.57 -6.96 -3.96
C ILE A 106 -5.65 -5.90 -3.71
N LEU A 107 -5.71 -4.91 -4.59
CA LEU A 107 -6.78 -3.91 -4.59
C LEU A 107 -8.04 -4.52 -5.22
N VAL A 108 -9.14 -4.49 -4.48
CA VAL A 108 -10.46 -4.90 -4.95
C VAL A 108 -11.49 -3.80 -4.69
N PRO A 109 -12.56 -3.68 -5.48
CA PRO A 109 -13.66 -2.79 -5.16
C PRO A 109 -14.30 -3.17 -3.81
N LYS A 110 -14.73 -2.19 -3.05
CA LYS A 110 -15.54 -2.45 -1.85
C LYS A 110 -16.81 -3.19 -2.24
N GLY A 111 -17.14 -4.25 -1.49
CA GLY A 111 -18.24 -5.16 -1.83
C GLY A 111 -17.83 -6.35 -2.69
N ALA A 112 -16.55 -6.45 -3.09
CA ALA A 112 -16.05 -7.64 -3.79
C ALA A 112 -16.16 -8.89 -2.91
N VAL A 113 -16.35 -10.05 -3.55
CA VAL A 113 -16.50 -11.35 -2.89
C VAL A 113 -15.26 -12.23 -3.10
N PRO A 114 -15.05 -13.30 -2.30
CA PRO A 114 -13.86 -14.15 -2.38
C PRO A 114 -13.61 -14.77 -3.75
N LYS A 115 -14.65 -15.06 -4.52
CA LYS A 115 -14.51 -15.62 -5.87
C LYS A 115 -13.92 -14.61 -6.85
N GLU A 116 -14.26 -13.33 -6.72
CA GLU A 116 -13.68 -12.26 -7.54
C GLU A 116 -12.21 -12.07 -7.21
N LEU A 117 -11.83 -12.11 -5.92
CA LEU A 117 -10.44 -12.11 -5.50
C LEU A 117 -9.67 -13.30 -6.11
N ALA A 118 -10.27 -14.49 -6.13
CA ALA A 118 -9.68 -15.68 -6.72
C ALA A 118 -9.32 -15.48 -8.22
N TYR A 119 -10.19 -14.86 -8.99
CA TYR A 119 -9.93 -14.50 -10.39
C TYR A 119 -8.83 -13.45 -10.56
N LEU A 120 -8.72 -12.51 -9.62
CA LEU A 120 -7.65 -11.50 -9.63
C LEU A 120 -6.27 -12.11 -9.32
N VAL A 121 -6.23 -13.16 -8.50
CA VAL A 121 -5.00 -13.92 -8.24
C VAL A 121 -4.58 -14.71 -9.49
N HIS A 122 -5.48 -15.54 -10.04
CA HIS A 122 -5.27 -16.28 -11.27
C HIS A 122 -6.60 -16.86 -11.78
N SER A 123 -6.78 -16.93 -13.12
CA SER A 123 -7.96 -17.50 -13.74
C SER A 123 -8.26 -18.93 -13.28
N ASP A 124 -7.24 -19.80 -13.22
CA ASP A 124 -7.41 -21.19 -12.79
C ASP A 124 -7.85 -21.30 -11.33
N ILE A 125 -7.42 -20.37 -10.45
CA ILE A 125 -7.88 -20.30 -9.06
C ILE A 125 -9.36 -19.89 -9.01
N GLY A 126 -9.75 -18.92 -9.84
CA GLY A 126 -11.15 -18.49 -9.96
C GLY A 126 -12.07 -19.59 -10.50
N ASP A 127 -11.63 -20.31 -11.55
CA ASP A 127 -12.41 -21.40 -12.18
C ASP A 127 -12.58 -22.61 -11.24
N ASN A 128 -11.56 -22.91 -10.44
CA ASN A 128 -11.56 -24.02 -9.49
C ASN A 128 -11.95 -23.61 -8.06
N PHE A 129 -12.45 -22.38 -7.87
CA PHE A 129 -12.85 -21.89 -6.56
C PHE A 129 -13.90 -22.78 -5.90
N MET A 130 -13.63 -23.22 -4.67
CA MET A 130 -14.58 -23.97 -3.84
C MET A 130 -15.14 -23.13 -2.70
N HIS A 131 -14.26 -22.54 -1.91
CA HIS A 131 -14.61 -21.66 -0.80
C HIS A 131 -13.38 -20.85 -0.37
N ALA A 132 -13.58 -19.94 0.55
CA ALA A 132 -12.50 -19.19 1.16
C ALA A 132 -12.54 -19.28 2.69
N VAL A 133 -11.41 -19.01 3.32
CA VAL A 133 -11.23 -18.99 4.77
C VAL A 133 -10.69 -17.62 5.16
N ASP A 134 -11.30 -16.98 6.14
CA ASP A 134 -10.71 -15.85 6.85
C ASP A 134 -9.57 -16.40 7.72
N ALA A 135 -8.34 -16.16 7.30
CA ALA A 135 -7.16 -16.72 7.94
C ALA A 135 -6.95 -16.18 9.37
N ARG A 136 -7.39 -14.94 9.65
CA ARG A 136 -7.27 -14.36 11.01
C ARG A 136 -8.23 -15.00 11.99
N LYS A 137 -9.44 -15.36 11.54
CA LYS A 137 -10.47 -15.99 12.37
C LYS A 137 -10.41 -17.52 12.29
N ASN A 138 -9.59 -18.05 11.35
CA ASN A 138 -9.52 -19.46 11.01
C ASN A 138 -10.93 -20.05 10.76
N MET A 139 -11.71 -19.35 9.93
CA MET A 139 -13.12 -19.65 9.74
C MET A 139 -13.49 -19.56 8.27
N ARG A 140 -14.21 -20.59 7.78
CA ARG A 140 -14.77 -20.55 6.45
C ARG A 140 -15.78 -19.41 6.32
N ILE A 141 -15.63 -18.60 5.27
CA ILE A 141 -16.53 -17.49 4.97
C ILE A 141 -17.54 -17.88 3.89
N ALA A 142 -18.71 -17.25 3.92
CA ALA A 142 -19.78 -17.47 2.94
C ALA A 142 -19.34 -17.01 1.54
N ALA A 143 -19.98 -17.58 0.49
CA ALA A 143 -19.63 -17.25 -0.90
C ALA A 143 -19.96 -15.80 -1.27
N ASP A 144 -20.93 -15.22 -0.59
CA ASP A 144 -21.40 -13.83 -0.73
C ASP A 144 -20.83 -12.89 0.35
N TYR A 145 -19.83 -13.34 1.11
CA TYR A 145 -19.13 -12.50 2.08
C TYR A 145 -18.47 -11.31 1.38
N GLU A 146 -18.88 -10.11 1.73
CA GLU A 146 -18.23 -8.89 1.25
C GLU A 146 -16.88 -8.70 1.95
N LEU A 147 -15.80 -8.78 1.17
CA LEU A 147 -14.43 -8.60 1.65
C LEU A 147 -14.26 -7.24 2.31
N GLN A 148 -13.54 -7.21 3.43
CA GLN A 148 -13.25 -6.02 4.19
C GLN A 148 -11.79 -5.59 4.00
N ASP A 149 -11.51 -4.30 4.21
CA ASP A 149 -10.14 -3.79 4.13
C ASP A 149 -9.20 -4.54 5.07
N LYS A 150 -8.07 -4.97 4.53
CA LYS A 150 -7.04 -5.77 5.21
C LYS A 150 -7.46 -7.19 5.59
N ASP A 151 -8.51 -7.74 4.99
CA ASP A 151 -8.80 -9.17 5.14
C ASP A 151 -7.63 -10.03 4.65
N VAL A 152 -7.33 -11.09 5.40
CA VAL A 152 -6.35 -12.11 5.01
C VAL A 152 -7.11 -13.37 4.63
N ILE A 153 -7.09 -13.72 3.34
CA ILE A 153 -7.99 -14.72 2.76
C ILE A 153 -7.20 -15.88 2.17
N SER A 154 -7.46 -17.08 2.67
CA SER A 154 -7.02 -18.32 2.04
C SER A 154 -8.08 -18.82 1.06
N ILE A 155 -7.68 -19.06 -0.19
CA ILE A 155 -8.57 -19.54 -1.25
C ILE A 155 -8.38 -21.05 -1.41
N VAL A 156 -9.48 -21.80 -1.26
CA VAL A 156 -9.46 -23.25 -1.43
C VAL A 156 -10.04 -23.61 -2.80
N THR A 157 -9.28 -24.36 -3.58
CA THR A 157 -9.62 -24.79 -4.93
C THR A 157 -9.83 -26.30 -5.01
N ARG A 158 -10.52 -26.75 -6.07
CA ARG A 158 -10.48 -28.17 -6.46
C ARG A 158 -9.08 -28.50 -6.95
N GLY A 159 -8.50 -29.58 -6.40
CA GLY A 159 -7.24 -30.14 -6.88
C GLY A 159 -7.38 -30.79 -8.26
#